data_78adb95931a5bb23a12a5dda64b097ef
#
_entry.id   78adb95931a5bb23a12a5dda64b097ef
#
_cell.length_a   1.000
_cell.length_b   1.000
_cell.length_c   1.000
_cell.angle_alpha   90.00
_cell.angle_beta   90.00
_cell.angle_gamma   90.00
#
_symmetry.space_group_name_H-M   'P 1'
#
loop_
_entity.id
_entity.type
_entity.pdbx_description
1 polymer ?
#
loop_
_entity_poly.entity_id
_entity_poly.type
_entity_poly.pdbx_seq_one_letter_code
_entity_poly.pdbx_strand_id
1 'polypeptide(L)'
;FEKVIFIIKKAIEEDFKIHIGNRISKYMDVAYVYQELDKIPDGYQVPEGRVKPWGTGHAVLCCSALIDGPFAVINADDYYGKEAFHMIYDQLSSVEDTDRYQYTMVGYKLYNTLTENGYVARGVCRTDEKSRLVDIHERTRIEKHGSQAEYTEDDGATWTELPESTIVSMNMWGFTKSILGELENRFGAFLDKNLSVNPMKCEYFLPFVVDELLKADLAEVTVLKSVDRWYGVTYKEDKETVVKAIRDLKDKGL
;
A
#
# COMPACT_ATOMS: atom_id res chain seq x y z
N PHE A 1 -0.35 -9.24 15.28
CA PHE A 1 -1.63 -8.56 15.00
C PHE A 1 -2.79 -9.41 15.51
N GLU A 2 -3.72 -8.79 16.21
CA GLU A 2 -4.87 -9.47 16.83
C GLU A 2 -6.17 -9.27 16.05
N LYS A 3 -6.21 -8.19 15.24
CA LYS A 3 -7.38 -7.76 14.50
C LYS A 3 -7.05 -7.44 13.06
N VAL A 4 -7.94 -7.79 12.14
CA VAL A 4 -7.92 -7.34 10.74
C VAL A 4 -9.19 -6.57 10.41
N ILE A 5 -9.04 -5.46 9.71
CA ILE A 5 -10.15 -4.66 9.19
C ILE A 5 -10.13 -4.77 7.67
N PHE A 6 -11.11 -5.44 7.11
CA PHE A 6 -11.27 -5.52 5.66
C PHE A 6 -12.07 -4.32 5.15
N ILE A 7 -11.44 -3.57 4.24
CA ILE A 7 -12.09 -2.45 3.56
C ILE A 7 -12.63 -2.96 2.23
N ILE A 8 -13.93 -3.06 2.14
CA ILE A 8 -14.60 -3.67 0.98
C ILE A 8 -15.75 -2.75 0.48
N LYS A 9 -16.31 -3.09 -0.67
CA LYS A 9 -17.60 -2.54 -1.09
C LYS A 9 -18.73 -3.34 -0.45
N LYS A 10 -19.80 -2.67 -0.02
CA LYS A 10 -20.97 -3.35 0.56
C LYS A 10 -21.53 -4.44 -0.33
N ALA A 11 -21.50 -4.23 -1.65
CA ALA A 11 -22.03 -5.16 -2.64
C ALA A 11 -21.36 -6.55 -2.65
N ILE A 12 -20.13 -6.69 -2.14
CA ILE A 12 -19.40 -7.97 -2.13
C ILE A 12 -19.33 -8.59 -0.73
N GLU A 13 -19.99 -8.02 0.27
CA GLU A 13 -19.82 -8.39 1.67
C GLU A 13 -20.09 -9.88 1.93
N GLU A 14 -21.23 -10.40 1.47
CA GLU A 14 -21.61 -11.79 1.74
C GLU A 14 -20.64 -12.78 1.08
N ASP A 15 -20.29 -12.56 -0.17
CA ASP A 15 -19.32 -13.40 -0.88
C ASP A 15 -17.95 -13.35 -0.21
N PHE A 16 -17.52 -12.15 0.19
CA PHE A 16 -16.24 -11.97 0.86
C PHE A 16 -16.19 -12.67 2.23
N LYS A 17 -17.26 -12.56 3.02
CA LYS A 17 -17.40 -13.27 4.30
C LYS A 17 -17.31 -14.78 4.14
N ILE A 18 -18.04 -15.33 3.16
CA ILE A 18 -18.07 -16.77 2.90
C ILE A 18 -16.70 -17.29 2.49
N HIS A 19 -16.01 -16.61 1.59
CA HIS A 19 -14.79 -17.12 0.97
C HIS A 19 -13.52 -16.78 1.76
N ILE A 20 -13.50 -15.64 2.47
CA ILE A 20 -12.31 -15.12 3.16
C ILE A 20 -12.59 -14.91 4.64
N GLY A 21 -13.55 -14.07 4.99
CA GLY A 21 -13.78 -13.61 6.34
C GLY A 21 -13.97 -14.74 7.36
N ASN A 22 -14.81 -15.73 7.05
CA ASN A 22 -15.07 -16.88 7.93
C ASN A 22 -13.84 -17.79 8.13
N ARG A 23 -12.85 -17.70 7.26
CA ARG A 23 -11.59 -18.43 7.42
C ARG A 23 -10.65 -17.69 8.37
N ILE A 24 -10.52 -16.37 8.17
CA ILE A 24 -9.63 -15.51 8.96
C ILE A 24 -10.14 -15.37 10.39
N SER A 25 -11.46 -15.28 10.61
CA SER A 25 -12.08 -15.15 11.94
C SER A 25 -11.79 -16.34 12.89
N LYS A 26 -11.24 -17.42 12.39
CA LYS A 26 -10.75 -18.54 13.23
C LYS A 26 -9.41 -18.25 13.88
N TYR A 27 -8.69 -17.23 13.43
CA TYR A 27 -7.31 -16.95 13.85
C TYR A 27 -7.16 -15.57 14.47
N MET A 28 -8.03 -14.60 14.12
CA MET A 28 -7.98 -13.23 14.62
C MET A 28 -9.35 -12.55 14.55
N ASP A 29 -9.50 -11.45 15.25
CA ASP A 29 -10.70 -10.63 15.17
C ASP A 29 -10.85 -10.00 13.79
N VAL A 30 -12.06 -10.08 13.23
CA VAL A 30 -12.38 -9.56 11.89
C VAL A 30 -13.41 -8.46 11.98
N ALA A 31 -13.11 -7.32 11.42
CA ALA A 31 -14.05 -6.23 11.21
C ALA A 31 -14.16 -5.88 9.71
N TYR A 32 -15.28 -5.28 9.33
CA TYR A 32 -15.54 -4.84 7.97
C TYR A 32 -15.85 -3.36 7.94
N VAL A 33 -15.25 -2.66 7.00
CA VAL A 33 -15.52 -1.26 6.72
C VAL A 33 -15.88 -1.12 5.25
N TYR A 34 -16.85 -0.26 4.96
CA TYR A 34 -17.30 -0.03 3.60
C TYR A 34 -16.79 1.32 3.13
N GLN A 35 -16.01 1.29 2.06
CA GLN A 35 -15.60 2.51 1.36
C GLN A 35 -16.70 2.92 0.39
N GLU A 36 -17.63 3.75 0.87
CA GLU A 36 -18.72 4.28 0.06
C GLU A 36 -18.39 5.68 -0.45
N LEU A 37 -18.96 6.04 -1.62
CA LEU A 37 -18.64 7.32 -2.29
C LEU A 37 -19.17 8.55 -1.54
N ASP A 38 -20.25 8.37 -0.79
CA ASP A 38 -20.93 9.43 0.00
C ASP A 38 -20.24 9.73 1.34
N LYS A 39 -19.25 8.94 1.73
CA LYS A 39 -18.43 9.20 2.92
C LYS A 39 -17.39 10.29 2.65
N ILE A 40 -17.83 11.49 2.42
CA ILE A 40 -17.05 12.70 2.14
C ILE A 40 -17.40 13.79 3.15
N PRO A 41 -16.54 14.77 3.39
CA PRO A 41 -16.83 15.85 4.34
C PRO A 41 -18.08 16.65 3.96
N ASP A 42 -18.70 17.27 4.95
CA ASP A 42 -19.85 18.16 4.75
C ASP A 42 -19.50 19.29 3.75
N GLY A 43 -20.46 19.64 2.90
CA GLY A 43 -20.31 20.68 1.88
C GLY A 43 -19.83 20.17 0.51
N TYR A 44 -19.40 18.91 0.43
CA TYR A 44 -19.04 18.27 -0.87
C TYR A 44 -20.19 17.39 -1.38
N GLN A 45 -20.22 17.20 -2.68
CA GLN A 45 -21.16 16.30 -3.35
C GLN A 45 -20.42 15.30 -4.22
N VAL A 46 -20.91 14.06 -4.24
CA VAL A 46 -20.40 13.03 -5.15
C VAL A 46 -20.77 13.44 -6.59
N PRO A 47 -19.78 13.55 -7.51
CA PRO A 47 -20.06 13.84 -8.90
C PRO A 47 -21.04 12.84 -9.52
N GLU A 48 -22.02 13.32 -10.26
CA GLU A 48 -22.98 12.46 -10.95
C GLU A 48 -22.26 11.46 -11.85
N GLY A 49 -22.62 10.18 -11.75
CA GLY A 49 -22.01 9.10 -12.52
C GLY A 49 -20.63 8.63 -12.02
N ARG A 50 -20.09 9.18 -10.94
CA ARG A 50 -18.83 8.66 -10.37
C ARG A 50 -19.07 7.28 -9.76
N VAL A 51 -18.25 6.29 -10.19
CA VAL A 51 -18.23 4.92 -9.65
C VAL A 51 -16.88 4.55 -9.03
N LYS A 52 -15.84 5.36 -9.29
CA LYS A 52 -14.50 5.11 -8.81
C LYS A 52 -14.38 5.53 -7.34
N PRO A 53 -13.87 4.64 -6.44
CA PRO A 53 -13.57 5.00 -5.05
C PRO A 53 -12.61 6.19 -4.95
N TRP A 54 -12.58 6.84 -3.78
CA TRP A 54 -11.76 8.02 -3.54
C TRP A 54 -10.26 7.74 -3.33
N GLY A 55 -9.84 6.48 -3.38
CA GLY A 55 -8.44 6.07 -3.24
C GLY A 55 -8.09 5.48 -1.88
N THR A 56 -6.82 5.08 -1.72
CA THR A 56 -6.35 4.33 -0.55
C THR A 56 -6.30 5.15 0.73
N GLY A 57 -6.05 6.45 0.66
CA GLY A 57 -6.11 7.34 1.83
C GLY A 57 -7.52 7.42 2.40
N HIS A 58 -8.53 7.60 1.55
CA HIS A 58 -9.93 7.57 1.98
C HIS A 58 -10.36 6.20 2.52
N ALA A 59 -9.84 5.12 1.93
CA ALA A 59 -10.12 3.78 2.43
C ALA A 59 -9.66 3.61 3.89
N VAL A 60 -8.44 4.05 4.21
CA VAL A 60 -7.91 4.04 5.57
C VAL A 60 -8.68 4.98 6.49
N LEU A 61 -9.05 6.17 6.02
CA LEU A 61 -9.87 7.13 6.78
C LEU A 61 -11.21 6.53 7.19
N CYS A 62 -11.84 5.72 6.35
CA CYS A 62 -13.07 5.01 6.69
C CYS A 62 -12.95 4.06 7.89
N CYS A 63 -11.71 3.67 8.27
CA CYS A 63 -11.45 2.78 9.41
C CYS A 63 -11.25 3.51 10.73
N SER A 64 -11.25 4.84 10.78
CA SER A 64 -10.84 5.66 11.94
C SER A 64 -11.52 5.25 13.24
N ALA A 65 -12.83 4.93 13.20
CA ALA A 65 -13.57 4.53 14.38
C ALA A 65 -13.20 3.14 14.96
N LEU A 66 -12.47 2.32 14.20
CA LEU A 66 -12.11 0.95 14.59
C LEU A 66 -10.61 0.79 14.92
N ILE A 67 -9.83 1.84 14.71
CA ILE A 67 -8.39 1.87 14.96
C ILE A 67 -8.11 2.59 16.29
N ASP A 68 -7.55 1.88 17.24
CA ASP A 68 -7.26 2.36 18.60
C ASP A 68 -5.78 2.38 18.97
N GLY A 69 -4.91 1.89 18.10
CA GLY A 69 -3.45 1.86 18.29
C GLY A 69 -2.68 1.92 16.96
N PRO A 70 -1.37 1.64 16.97
CA PRO A 70 -0.58 1.48 15.76
C PRO A 70 -1.13 0.36 14.87
N PHE A 71 -1.04 0.52 13.56
CA PHE A 71 -1.62 -0.41 12.61
C PHE A 71 -0.82 -0.51 11.31
N ALA A 72 -0.96 -1.64 10.63
CA ALA A 72 -0.40 -1.84 9.30
C ALA A 72 -1.49 -1.75 8.22
N VAL A 73 -1.12 -1.27 7.04
CA VAL A 73 -1.95 -1.22 5.83
C VAL A 73 -1.28 -2.07 4.76
N ILE A 74 -2.05 -2.97 4.15
CA ILE A 74 -1.61 -3.83 3.05
C ILE A 74 -2.68 -3.91 1.96
N ASN A 75 -2.30 -4.30 0.76
CA ASN A 75 -3.24 -4.72 -0.27
C ASN A 75 -3.76 -6.13 0.05
N ALA A 76 -5.05 -6.37 -0.14
CA ALA A 76 -5.68 -7.62 0.24
C ALA A 76 -5.40 -8.79 -0.74
N ASP A 77 -4.90 -8.49 -1.92
CA ASP A 77 -4.62 -9.41 -3.04
C ASP A 77 -3.14 -9.73 -3.24
N ASP A 78 -2.28 -9.22 -2.34
CA ASP A 78 -0.83 -9.41 -2.37
C ASP A 78 -0.35 -10.38 -1.28
N TYR A 79 0.70 -11.14 -1.59
CA TYR A 79 1.46 -11.92 -0.60
C TYR A 79 2.79 -11.23 -0.29
N TYR A 80 2.96 -10.84 0.95
CA TYR A 80 4.07 -10.02 1.42
C TYR A 80 5.24 -10.82 2.02
N GLY A 81 5.02 -12.10 2.35
CA GLY A 81 6.01 -12.92 3.04
C GLY A 81 5.89 -12.82 4.57
N LYS A 82 6.42 -13.83 5.24
CA LYS A 82 6.30 -13.97 6.69
C LYS A 82 7.20 -12.98 7.43
N GLU A 83 8.43 -12.80 6.95
CA GLU A 83 9.41 -11.92 7.57
C GLU A 83 8.96 -10.45 7.56
N ALA A 84 8.35 -10.02 6.47
CA ALA A 84 7.79 -8.68 6.36
C ALA A 84 6.75 -8.38 7.45
N PHE A 85 5.88 -9.35 7.78
CA PHE A 85 4.91 -9.20 8.86
C PHE A 85 5.56 -9.17 10.25
N HIS A 86 6.63 -9.94 10.49
CA HIS A 86 7.39 -9.88 11.74
C HIS A 86 8.04 -8.51 11.90
N MET A 87 8.77 -8.06 10.88
CA MET A 87 9.47 -6.77 10.92
C MET A 87 8.54 -5.60 11.20
N ILE A 88 7.40 -5.53 10.49
CA ILE A 88 6.45 -4.42 10.68
C ILE A 88 5.74 -4.51 12.03
N TYR A 89 5.43 -5.70 12.51
CA TYR A 89 4.84 -5.91 13.83
C TYR A 89 5.79 -5.46 14.94
N ASP A 90 7.05 -5.90 14.89
CA ASP A 90 8.05 -5.55 15.89
C ASP A 90 8.27 -4.03 15.95
N GLN A 91 8.35 -3.38 14.79
CA GLN A 91 8.47 -1.93 14.70
C GLN A 91 7.25 -1.21 15.30
N LEU A 92 6.03 -1.64 14.95
CA LEU A 92 4.80 -1.03 15.42
C LEU A 92 4.52 -1.27 16.90
N SER A 93 5.06 -2.36 17.47
CA SER A 93 4.87 -2.70 18.88
C SER A 93 5.58 -1.73 19.85
N SER A 94 6.58 -1.00 19.35
CA SER A 94 7.40 -0.10 20.16
C SER A 94 7.42 1.34 19.64
N VAL A 95 6.70 1.63 18.55
CA VAL A 95 6.71 2.96 17.95
C VAL A 95 5.84 3.93 18.73
N GLU A 96 6.38 5.11 18.97
CA GLU A 96 5.66 6.26 19.53
C GLU A 96 6.03 7.50 18.72
N ASP A 97 5.05 8.38 18.49
CA ASP A 97 5.31 9.67 17.88
C ASP A 97 6.13 10.54 18.84
N THR A 98 7.05 11.32 18.28
CA THR A 98 7.89 12.26 18.99
C THR A 98 7.46 13.70 18.64
N ASP A 99 8.42 14.57 18.34
CA ASP A 99 8.19 15.85 17.68
C ASP A 99 7.73 15.69 16.21
N ARG A 100 7.90 14.48 15.65
CA ARG A 100 7.44 14.06 14.34
C ARG A 100 6.68 12.73 14.44
N TYR A 101 5.76 12.52 13.52
CA TYR A 101 5.07 11.25 13.36
C TYR A 101 6.06 10.16 12.94
N GLN A 102 6.00 9.01 13.60
CA GLN A 102 6.91 7.90 13.37
C GLN A 102 6.18 6.80 12.59
N TYR A 103 6.40 6.76 11.29
CA TYR A 103 5.80 5.78 10.38
C TYR A 103 6.84 4.78 9.91
N THR A 104 6.39 3.71 9.31
CA THR A 104 7.26 2.69 8.73
C THR A 104 6.71 2.17 7.42
N MET A 105 7.58 1.61 6.60
CA MET A 105 7.22 0.94 5.35
C MET A 105 8.12 -0.27 5.17
N VAL A 106 7.55 -1.40 4.71
CA VAL A 106 8.37 -2.52 4.27
C VAL A 106 8.80 -2.31 2.84
N GLY A 107 10.11 -2.21 2.64
CA GLY A 107 10.74 -2.11 1.34
C GLY A 107 11.22 -3.47 0.86
N TYR A 108 11.01 -3.76 -0.41
CA TYR A 108 11.42 -5.01 -1.06
C TYR A 108 12.54 -4.75 -2.05
N LYS A 109 13.45 -5.71 -2.22
CA LYS A 109 14.36 -5.68 -3.37
C LYS A 109 13.54 -5.72 -4.64
N LEU A 110 13.78 -4.80 -5.58
CA LEU A 110 13.07 -4.72 -6.85
C LEU A 110 12.94 -6.09 -7.53
N TYR A 111 14.04 -6.84 -7.61
CA TYR A 111 14.10 -8.15 -8.26
C TYR A 111 13.19 -9.22 -7.63
N ASN A 112 12.81 -9.04 -6.37
CA ASN A 112 11.84 -9.89 -5.68
C ASN A 112 10.37 -9.54 -6.00
N THR A 113 10.13 -8.54 -6.85
CA THR A 113 8.80 -8.02 -7.20
C THR A 113 8.53 -7.96 -8.70
N LEU A 114 9.49 -8.40 -9.52
CA LEU A 114 9.36 -8.42 -10.98
C LEU A 114 8.59 -9.64 -11.47
N THR A 115 7.98 -9.52 -12.65
CA THR A 115 7.39 -10.60 -13.42
C THR A 115 8.18 -10.86 -14.70
N GLU A 116 8.05 -12.05 -15.27
CA GLU A 116 8.56 -12.40 -16.60
C GLU A 116 7.55 -12.08 -17.72
N ASN A 117 6.35 -11.65 -17.37
CA ASN A 117 5.22 -11.52 -18.32
C ASN A 117 4.97 -10.09 -18.80
N GLY A 118 5.88 -9.15 -18.52
CA GLY A 118 5.77 -7.77 -18.97
C GLY A 118 6.35 -6.76 -17.98
N TYR A 119 5.88 -5.54 -18.06
CA TYR A 119 6.35 -4.47 -17.19
C TYR A 119 5.56 -4.38 -15.88
N VAL A 120 6.16 -3.78 -14.90
CA VAL A 120 5.54 -3.46 -13.60
C VAL A 120 5.68 -1.97 -13.29
N ALA A 121 4.77 -1.44 -12.47
CA ALA A 121 4.90 -0.13 -11.87
C ALA A 121 5.32 -0.28 -10.40
N ARG A 122 6.33 0.49 -9.93
CA ARG A 122 6.84 0.41 -8.56
C ARG A 122 7.25 1.78 -8.04
N GLY A 123 6.95 2.05 -6.78
CA GLY A 123 7.51 3.17 -6.05
C GLY A 123 8.97 2.89 -5.67
N VAL A 124 9.92 3.40 -6.46
CA VAL A 124 11.35 3.29 -6.17
C VAL A 124 11.72 4.20 -5.01
N CYS A 125 12.26 3.62 -3.95
CA CYS A 125 12.57 4.31 -2.71
C CYS A 125 14.02 4.78 -2.66
N ARG A 126 14.23 5.99 -2.18
CA ARG A 126 15.55 6.50 -1.77
C ARG A 126 15.56 6.67 -0.26
N THR A 127 16.56 6.09 0.39
CA THR A 127 16.72 6.15 1.86
C THR A 127 18.02 6.83 2.23
N ASP A 128 18.06 7.43 3.42
CA ASP A 128 19.29 7.91 4.05
C ASP A 128 20.10 6.76 4.70
N GLU A 129 21.23 7.10 5.33
CA GLU A 129 22.12 6.15 6.02
C GLU A 129 21.43 5.47 7.24
N LYS A 130 20.39 6.06 7.79
CA LYS A 130 19.58 5.52 8.88
C LYS A 130 18.38 4.71 8.40
N SER A 131 18.31 4.41 7.09
CA SER A 131 17.17 3.76 6.45
C SER A 131 15.85 4.54 6.55
N ARG A 132 15.89 5.87 6.70
CA ARG A 132 14.71 6.72 6.63
C ARG A 132 14.39 7.02 5.18
N LEU A 133 13.12 6.96 4.84
CA LEU A 133 12.62 7.30 3.50
C LEU A 133 12.85 8.80 3.24
N VAL A 134 13.58 9.11 2.19
CA VAL A 134 13.84 10.49 1.74
C VAL A 134 12.95 10.85 0.56
N ASP A 135 12.66 9.85 -0.29
CA ASP A 135 11.88 10.05 -1.51
C ASP A 135 11.31 8.73 -2.01
N ILE A 136 10.16 8.79 -2.65
CA ILE A 136 9.52 7.68 -3.35
C ILE A 136 9.15 8.16 -4.75
N HIS A 137 9.69 7.52 -5.77
CA HIS A 137 9.40 7.87 -7.15
C HIS A 137 8.69 6.73 -7.86
N GLU A 138 7.43 6.95 -8.25
CA GLU A 138 6.66 5.97 -9.00
C GLU A 138 7.23 5.82 -10.41
N ARG A 139 7.82 4.66 -10.70
CA ARG A 139 8.24 4.26 -12.05
C ARG A 139 7.12 3.40 -12.65
N THR A 140 6.42 3.97 -13.59
CA THR A 140 5.20 3.35 -14.17
C THR A 140 5.49 2.21 -15.12
N ARG A 141 6.74 2.12 -15.61
CA ARG A 141 7.17 1.05 -16.51
C ARG A 141 8.59 0.61 -16.20
N ILE A 142 8.70 -0.53 -15.53
CA ILE A 142 9.96 -1.23 -15.25
C ILE A 142 9.88 -2.59 -15.92
N GLU A 143 10.88 -2.93 -16.69
CA GLU A 143 11.00 -4.22 -17.39
C GLU A 143 12.30 -4.93 -17.02
N LYS A 144 12.32 -6.24 -17.24
CA LYS A 144 13.49 -7.06 -17.10
C LYS A 144 14.12 -7.26 -18.48
N HIS A 145 15.32 -6.72 -18.68
CA HIS A 145 16.12 -6.89 -19.89
C HIS A 145 17.30 -7.83 -19.60
N GLY A 146 17.09 -9.11 -19.86
CA GLY A 146 18.06 -10.16 -19.50
C GLY A 146 18.17 -10.31 -17.98
N SER A 147 19.34 -10.02 -17.41
CA SER A 147 19.58 -10.05 -15.96
C SER A 147 19.37 -8.70 -15.28
N GLN A 148 19.14 -7.62 -16.02
CA GLN A 148 19.00 -6.26 -15.51
C GLN A 148 17.55 -5.83 -15.46
N ALA A 149 17.22 -4.96 -14.50
CA ALA A 149 15.94 -4.26 -14.45
C ALA A 149 16.15 -2.82 -14.92
N GLU A 150 15.32 -2.37 -15.83
CA GLU A 150 15.41 -1.03 -16.41
C GLU A 150 14.03 -0.37 -16.42
N TYR A 151 14.00 0.95 -16.33
CA TYR A 151 12.76 1.71 -16.45
C TYR A 151 12.82 2.72 -17.60
N THR A 152 11.66 3.08 -18.09
CA THR A 152 11.49 4.13 -19.09
C THR A 152 10.43 5.14 -18.64
N GLU A 153 10.61 6.40 -19.03
CA GLU A 153 9.64 7.49 -18.82
C GLU A 153 9.13 8.08 -20.15
N ASP A 154 9.58 7.51 -21.28
CA ASP A 154 9.31 7.99 -22.64
C ASP A 154 8.85 6.83 -23.56
N ASP A 155 8.02 5.94 -23.04
CA ASP A 155 7.41 4.79 -23.73
C ASP A 155 8.44 3.84 -24.39
N GLY A 156 9.65 3.76 -23.82
CA GLY A 156 10.68 2.84 -24.26
C GLY A 156 11.69 3.44 -25.24
N ALA A 157 11.67 4.76 -25.48
CA ALA A 157 12.68 5.41 -26.29
C ALA A 157 14.06 5.43 -25.61
N THR A 158 14.07 5.61 -24.28
CA THR A 158 15.27 5.49 -23.45
C THR A 158 15.03 4.59 -22.25
N TRP A 159 16.08 3.86 -21.85
CA TRP A 159 16.04 2.96 -20.71
C TRP A 159 17.14 3.32 -19.72
N THR A 160 16.80 3.30 -18.45
CA THR A 160 17.73 3.56 -17.34
C THR A 160 17.77 2.35 -16.43
N GLU A 161 18.97 1.84 -16.17
CA GLU A 161 19.20 0.69 -15.30
C GLU A 161 18.86 1.03 -13.85
N LEU A 162 18.22 0.07 -13.17
CA LEU A 162 17.99 0.08 -11.73
C LEU A 162 18.93 -0.93 -11.06
N PRO A 163 19.79 -0.47 -10.14
CA PRO A 163 20.75 -1.34 -9.44
C PRO A 163 20.05 -2.52 -8.74
N GLU A 164 20.75 -3.64 -8.58
CA GLU A 164 20.24 -4.82 -7.85
C GLU A 164 19.84 -4.49 -6.39
N SER A 165 20.49 -3.49 -5.80
CA SER A 165 20.19 -3.01 -4.46
C SER A 165 18.92 -2.13 -4.36
N THR A 166 18.27 -1.84 -5.49
CA THR A 166 17.08 -0.97 -5.53
C THR A 166 15.98 -1.52 -4.63
N ILE A 167 15.48 -0.66 -3.75
CA ILE A 167 14.35 -0.93 -2.85
C ILE A 167 13.10 -0.27 -3.40
N VAL A 168 11.99 -1.01 -3.36
CA VAL A 168 10.69 -0.54 -3.83
C VAL A 168 9.62 -0.72 -2.78
N SER A 169 8.62 0.14 -2.81
CA SER A 169 7.38 0.01 -2.05
C SER A 169 6.43 -0.96 -2.74
N MET A 170 5.82 -1.82 -1.93
CA MET A 170 4.73 -2.69 -2.33
C MET A 170 3.45 -2.39 -1.53
N ASN A 171 3.30 -1.13 -1.07
CA ASN A 171 2.15 -0.66 -0.28
C ASN A 171 1.96 -1.38 1.07
N MET A 172 3.04 -1.84 1.70
CA MET A 172 3.00 -2.33 3.07
C MET A 172 3.51 -1.23 4.01
N TRP A 173 2.57 -0.56 4.64
CA TRP A 173 2.81 0.61 5.49
C TRP A 173 2.44 0.33 6.94
N GLY A 174 3.15 0.94 7.88
CA GLY A 174 2.83 0.96 9.29
C GLY A 174 2.72 2.38 9.81
N PHE A 175 1.70 2.63 10.60
CA PHE A 175 1.36 3.95 11.10
C PHE A 175 1.02 3.95 12.58
N THR A 176 1.30 5.06 13.24
CA THR A 176 0.62 5.46 14.48
C THR A 176 -0.76 6.05 14.14
N LYS A 177 -1.59 6.29 15.14
CA LYS A 177 -2.93 6.87 14.92
C LYS A 177 -2.92 8.26 14.31
N SER A 178 -1.81 8.99 14.42
CA SER A 178 -1.68 10.36 13.91
C SER A 178 -2.02 10.48 12.43
N ILE A 179 -1.74 9.46 11.62
CA ILE A 179 -2.07 9.47 10.18
C ILE A 179 -3.57 9.68 9.93
N LEU A 180 -4.45 9.19 10.81
CA LEU A 180 -5.90 9.30 10.63
C LEU A 180 -6.35 10.76 10.69
N GLY A 181 -5.82 11.55 11.63
CA GLY A 181 -6.08 12.99 11.69
C GLY A 181 -5.53 13.75 10.49
N GLU A 182 -4.35 13.38 10.00
CA GLU A 182 -3.77 13.98 8.80
C GLU A 182 -4.57 13.65 7.54
N LEU A 183 -5.05 12.41 7.41
CA LEU A 183 -5.93 12.02 6.31
C LEU A 183 -7.25 12.79 6.33
N GLU A 184 -7.86 12.96 7.51
CA GLU A 184 -9.11 13.71 7.68
C GLU A 184 -8.92 15.18 7.32
N ASN A 185 -7.90 15.83 7.90
CA ASN A 185 -7.65 17.27 7.72
C ASN A 185 -7.30 17.64 6.27
N ARG A 186 -6.69 16.73 5.51
CA ARG A 186 -6.22 16.99 4.13
C ARG A 186 -7.23 16.58 3.07
N PHE A 187 -8.20 15.75 3.40
CA PHE A 187 -9.13 15.22 2.40
C PHE A 187 -10.00 16.31 1.77
N GLY A 188 -10.47 17.30 2.56
CA GLY A 188 -11.20 18.45 2.02
C GLY A 188 -10.38 19.25 1.00
N ALA A 189 -9.15 19.61 1.33
CA ALA A 189 -8.25 20.33 0.40
C ALA A 189 -7.92 19.52 -0.86
N PHE A 190 -7.82 18.18 -0.74
CA PHE A 190 -7.71 17.31 -1.91
C PHE A 190 -8.94 17.41 -2.81
N LEU A 191 -10.16 17.38 -2.25
CA LEU A 191 -11.40 17.51 -3.01
C LEU A 191 -11.50 18.86 -3.71
N ASP A 192 -11.20 19.97 -3.02
CA ASP A 192 -11.19 21.32 -3.59
C ASP A 192 -10.31 21.41 -4.84
N LYS A 193 -9.11 20.85 -4.77
CA LYS A 193 -8.14 20.89 -5.85
C LYS A 193 -8.52 20.00 -7.04
N ASN A 194 -9.13 18.85 -6.78
CA ASN A 194 -9.22 17.79 -7.79
C ASN A 194 -10.62 17.62 -8.39
N LEU A 195 -11.69 18.01 -7.69
CA LEU A 195 -13.05 17.85 -8.21
C LEU A 195 -13.32 18.68 -9.47
N SER A 196 -12.69 19.86 -9.59
CA SER A 196 -12.83 20.70 -10.80
C SER A 196 -12.01 20.19 -11.99
N VAL A 197 -10.95 19.39 -11.74
CA VAL A 197 -10.01 18.93 -12.77
C VAL A 197 -10.34 17.53 -13.26
N ASN A 198 -10.59 16.60 -12.33
CA ASN A 198 -10.84 15.20 -12.64
C ASN A 198 -11.89 14.58 -11.71
N PRO A 199 -13.16 15.05 -11.79
CA PRO A 199 -14.21 14.64 -10.86
C PRO A 199 -14.49 13.14 -10.84
N MET A 200 -14.31 12.47 -11.98
CA MET A 200 -14.67 11.06 -12.14
C MET A 200 -13.58 10.09 -11.71
N LYS A 201 -12.31 10.51 -11.68
CA LYS A 201 -11.17 9.58 -11.53
C LYS A 201 -10.12 10.02 -10.50
N CYS A 202 -10.24 11.23 -9.89
CA CYS A 202 -9.28 11.65 -8.87
C CYS A 202 -9.28 10.66 -7.68
N GLU A 203 -8.10 10.38 -7.15
CA GLU A 203 -7.89 9.45 -6.05
C GLU A 203 -7.00 10.06 -4.99
N TYR A 204 -7.44 10.00 -3.75
CA TYR A 204 -6.70 10.40 -2.56
C TYR A 204 -5.83 9.23 -2.10
N PHE A 205 -4.60 9.21 -2.59
CA PHE A 205 -3.65 8.13 -2.32
C PHE A 205 -2.96 8.30 -0.97
N LEU A 206 -2.87 7.22 -0.21
CA LEU A 206 -2.15 7.18 1.07
C LEU A 206 -0.67 7.58 0.93
N PRO A 207 0.11 7.05 -0.05
CA PRO A 207 1.50 7.46 -0.23
C PRO A 207 1.68 8.95 -0.54
N PHE A 208 0.70 9.58 -1.18
CA PHE A 208 0.74 11.02 -1.44
C PHE A 208 0.68 11.85 -0.15
N VAL A 209 -0.18 11.45 0.80
CA VAL A 209 -0.27 12.12 2.10
C VAL A 209 1.02 11.94 2.89
N VAL A 210 1.61 10.74 2.85
CA VAL A 210 2.92 10.47 3.49
C VAL A 210 4.01 11.36 2.88
N ASP A 211 4.06 11.51 1.56
CA ASP A 211 5.02 12.37 0.86
C ASP A 211 4.86 13.85 1.26
N GLU A 212 3.62 14.34 1.38
CA GLU A 212 3.37 15.70 1.87
C GLU A 212 3.86 15.90 3.30
N LEU A 213 3.66 14.92 4.18
CA LEU A 213 4.13 14.97 5.57
C LEU A 213 5.65 14.93 5.67
N LEU A 214 6.32 14.11 4.86
CA LEU A 214 7.78 14.09 4.75
C LEU A 214 8.34 15.45 4.28
N LYS A 215 7.77 16.03 3.22
CA LYS A 215 8.18 17.34 2.69
C LYS A 215 7.95 18.49 3.66
N ALA A 216 6.95 18.37 4.52
CA ALA A 216 6.64 19.34 5.57
C ALA A 216 7.46 19.13 6.85
N ASP A 217 8.34 18.12 6.91
CA ASP A 217 9.13 17.73 8.07
C ASP A 217 8.28 17.34 9.30
N LEU A 218 7.05 16.87 9.06
CA LEU A 218 6.10 16.45 10.08
C LEU A 218 6.17 14.96 10.40
N ALA A 219 6.71 14.15 9.49
CA ALA A 219 6.84 12.71 9.67
C ALA A 219 8.23 12.20 9.30
N GLU A 220 8.60 11.08 9.91
CA GLU A 220 9.71 10.24 9.50
C GLU A 220 9.17 8.86 9.14
N VAL A 221 9.71 8.23 8.09
CA VAL A 221 9.34 6.88 7.68
C VAL A 221 10.57 5.98 7.70
N THR A 222 10.57 4.99 8.59
CA THR A 222 11.61 3.96 8.62
C THR A 222 11.33 2.91 7.54
N VAL A 223 12.30 2.64 6.66
CA VAL A 223 12.20 1.60 5.63
C VAL A 223 12.79 0.30 6.13
N LEU A 224 11.94 -0.69 6.38
CA LEU A 224 12.30 -2.04 6.79
C LEU A 224 12.58 -2.86 5.54
N LYS A 225 13.84 -3.30 5.34
CA LYS A 225 14.27 -3.98 4.10
C LYS A 225 14.02 -5.49 4.21
N SER A 226 12.91 -5.97 3.64
CA SER A 226 12.59 -7.39 3.61
C SER A 226 13.44 -8.16 2.60
N VAL A 227 13.76 -9.40 2.97
CA VAL A 227 14.37 -10.41 2.09
C VAL A 227 13.34 -11.29 1.40
N ASP A 228 12.08 -11.17 1.81
CA ASP A 228 10.97 -11.95 1.23
C ASP A 228 10.81 -11.67 -0.25
N ARG A 229 10.23 -12.64 -0.92
CA ARG A 229 9.69 -12.45 -2.26
C ARG A 229 8.23 -12.05 -2.15
N TRP A 230 7.90 -10.94 -2.77
CA TRP A 230 6.51 -10.51 -2.93
C TRP A 230 5.86 -11.28 -4.10
N TYR A 231 4.58 -11.62 -3.95
CA TYR A 231 3.79 -12.24 -5.02
C TYR A 231 2.46 -11.50 -5.15
N GLY A 232 2.15 -11.09 -6.37
CA GLY A 232 0.87 -10.54 -6.80
C GLY A 232 0.56 -10.99 -8.23
N VAL A 233 -0.69 -10.90 -8.64
CA VAL A 233 -1.13 -11.25 -9.99
C VAL A 233 -1.28 -9.95 -10.79
N THR A 234 -0.21 -9.52 -11.45
CA THR A 234 -0.23 -8.34 -12.33
C THR A 234 -0.79 -8.74 -13.71
N TYR A 235 -0.34 -9.86 -14.23
CA TYR A 235 -0.81 -10.45 -15.50
C TYR A 235 -1.53 -11.77 -15.22
N LYS A 236 -2.45 -12.14 -16.11
CA LYS A 236 -3.20 -13.41 -16.00
C LYS A 236 -2.24 -14.61 -15.97
N GLU A 237 -1.15 -14.52 -16.70
CA GLU A 237 -0.09 -15.52 -16.84
C GLU A 237 0.68 -15.72 -15.52
N ASP A 238 0.77 -14.69 -14.65
CA ASP A 238 1.42 -14.79 -13.33
C ASP A 238 0.69 -15.77 -12.41
N LYS A 239 -0.61 -15.98 -12.60
CA LYS A 239 -1.47 -16.73 -11.67
C LYS A 239 -0.93 -18.14 -11.40
N GLU A 240 -0.52 -18.88 -12.41
CA GLU A 240 -0.03 -20.26 -12.24
C GLU A 240 1.27 -20.28 -11.44
N THR A 241 2.18 -19.35 -11.73
CA THR A 241 3.45 -19.19 -11.02
C THR A 241 3.22 -18.82 -9.56
N VAL A 242 2.32 -17.87 -9.28
CA VAL A 242 1.96 -17.45 -7.93
C VAL A 242 1.33 -18.59 -7.14
N VAL A 243 0.35 -19.31 -7.72
CA VAL A 243 -0.30 -20.46 -7.07
C VAL A 243 0.71 -21.53 -6.72
N LYS A 244 1.64 -21.85 -7.63
CA LYS A 244 2.71 -22.83 -7.38
C LYS A 244 3.61 -22.36 -6.25
N ALA A 245 4.09 -21.11 -6.30
CA ALA A 245 4.98 -20.56 -5.29
C ALA A 245 4.34 -20.56 -3.89
N ILE A 246 3.08 -20.13 -3.76
CA ILE A 246 2.36 -20.15 -2.48
C ILE A 246 2.14 -21.58 -1.98
N ARG A 247 1.88 -22.54 -2.87
CA ARG A 247 1.78 -23.96 -2.49
C ARG A 247 3.10 -24.51 -1.97
N ASP A 248 4.20 -24.22 -2.68
CA ASP A 248 5.55 -24.65 -2.27
C ASP A 248 5.96 -24.04 -0.92
N LEU A 249 5.59 -22.79 -0.63
CA LEU A 249 5.78 -22.15 0.68
C LEU A 249 4.99 -22.88 1.77
N LYS A 250 3.70 -23.13 1.53
CA LYS A 250 2.84 -23.87 2.45
C LYS A 250 3.37 -25.26 2.77
N ASP A 251 3.86 -25.99 1.78
CA ASP A 251 4.42 -27.34 1.94
C ASP A 251 5.71 -27.33 2.77
N LYS A 252 6.43 -26.20 2.79
CA LYS A 252 7.61 -25.96 3.63
C LYS A 252 7.27 -25.43 5.02
N GLY A 253 5.99 -25.19 5.34
CA GLY A 253 5.56 -24.63 6.62
C GLY A 253 5.83 -23.14 6.80
N LEU A 254 5.98 -22.42 5.69
CA LEU A 254 6.25 -20.98 5.64
C LEU A 254 4.97 -20.21 5.33
#